data_30cd884a6ed791810cb3bd8cbc89af54
#
_entry.id   30cd884a6ed791810cb3bd8cbc89af54
#
_cell.length_a   1.000
_cell.length_b   1.000
_cell.length_c   1.000
_cell.angle_alpha   90.00
_cell.angle_beta   90.00
_cell.angle_gamma   90.00
#
_symmetry.space_group_name_H-M   'P 1'
#
loop_
_entity.id
_entity.type
_entity.pdbx_description
1 polymer ?
#
loop_
_entity_poly.entity_id
_entity_poly.type
_entity_poly.pdbx_seq_one_letter_code
_entity_poly.pdbx_strand_id
1 'polypeptide(L)' 'MFAQKIRELRQSRGLSEAALDEIFDLMRGTVANWEHGFAIPDEELVEDIAAYFGIKVSELVS' A
#
# COMPACT_ATOMS: atom_id res chain seq x y z
N MET A 1 -8.90 -8.04 0.30
CA MET A 1 -9.17 -6.68 -0.20
C MET A 1 -7.92 -5.82 -0.02
N PHE A 2 -7.74 -4.87 -0.92
CA PHE A 2 -6.52 -4.05 -0.95
C PHE A 2 -6.25 -3.33 0.37
N ALA A 3 -7.26 -2.66 0.92
CA ALA A 3 -7.10 -1.86 2.13
C ALA A 3 -6.53 -2.67 3.30
N GLN A 4 -7.10 -3.82 3.54
CA GLN A 4 -6.65 -4.71 4.61
C GLN A 4 -5.27 -5.28 4.30
N LYS A 5 -5.04 -5.67 3.05
CA LYS A 5 -3.78 -6.29 2.65
C LYS A 5 -2.62 -5.31 2.78
N ILE A 6 -2.80 -4.07 2.34
CA ILE A 6 -1.73 -3.07 2.46
C ILE A 6 -1.40 -2.78 3.94
N ARG A 7 -2.42 -2.76 4.80
CA ARG A 7 -2.20 -2.58 6.23
C ARG A 7 -1.38 -3.73 6.80
N GLU A 8 -1.74 -4.97 6.47
CA GLU A 8 -1.02 -6.15 6.96
C GLU A 8 0.43 -6.14 6.52
N LEU A 9 0.67 -5.84 5.25
CA LEU A 9 2.03 -5.80 4.71
C LEU A 9 2.86 -4.71 5.39
N ARG A 10 2.28 -3.54 5.56
CA ARG A 10 2.94 -2.42 6.23
C ARG A 10 3.32 -2.79 7.66
N GLN A 11 2.37 -3.33 8.40
CA GLN A 11 2.60 -3.71 9.79
C GLN A 11 3.61 -4.83 9.92
N SER A 12 3.63 -5.75 8.98
CA SER A 12 4.60 -6.86 8.99
C SER A 12 6.03 -6.36 8.88
N ARG A 13 6.23 -5.17 8.34
CA ARG A 13 7.54 -4.54 8.23
C ARG A 13 7.79 -3.46 9.28
N GLY A 14 6.85 -3.29 10.20
CA GLY A 14 6.98 -2.28 11.25
C GLY A 14 6.95 -0.85 10.73
N LEU A 15 6.30 -0.63 9.60
CA LEU A 15 6.24 0.71 8.97
C LEU A 15 4.99 1.45 9.40
N SER A 16 5.13 2.77 9.60
CA SER A 16 3.97 3.65 9.79
C SER A 16 3.35 3.97 8.44
N GLU A 17 2.12 4.47 8.45
CA GLU A 17 1.48 4.95 7.22
C GLU A 17 2.32 6.06 6.58
N ALA A 18 2.82 6.99 7.40
CA ALA A 18 3.65 8.08 6.90
C ALA A 18 4.95 7.58 6.28
N ALA A 19 5.56 6.54 6.87
CA ALA A 19 6.77 5.96 6.31
C ALA A 19 6.51 5.38 4.91
N LEU A 20 5.38 4.72 4.74
CA LEU A 20 5.04 4.15 3.44
C LEU A 20 4.74 5.24 2.41
N ASP A 21 4.09 6.33 2.83
CA ASP A 21 3.90 7.49 1.95
C ASP A 21 5.25 7.98 1.42
N GLU A 22 6.25 8.09 2.30
CA GLU A 22 7.58 8.55 1.90
C GLU A 22 8.28 7.58 0.95
N ILE A 23 8.17 6.29 1.23
CA ILE A 23 8.81 5.26 0.39
C ILE A 23 8.34 5.36 -1.06
N PHE A 24 7.05 5.63 -1.26
CA PHE A 24 6.49 5.72 -2.61
C PHE A 24 6.34 7.15 -3.11
N ASP A 25 6.93 8.12 -2.40
CA ASP A 25 6.88 9.54 -2.76
C ASP A 25 5.45 10.02 -2.96
N LEU A 26 4.58 9.68 -2.02
CA LEU A 26 3.17 10.02 -2.06
C LEU A 26 2.87 11.23 -1.19
N MET A 27 1.76 11.88 -1.46
CA MET A 27 1.27 12.93 -0.57
C MET A 27 0.93 12.33 0.78
N ARG A 28 1.19 13.08 1.84
CA ARG A 28 0.92 12.66 3.21
C ARG A 28 -0.55 12.30 3.36
N GLY A 29 -0.80 11.13 3.95
CA GLY A 29 -2.17 10.66 4.18
C GLY A 29 -2.71 9.77 3.07
N THR A 30 -1.94 9.56 2.00
CA THR A 30 -2.39 8.71 0.90
C THR A 30 -2.58 7.26 1.35
N VAL A 31 -1.61 6.71 2.06
CA VAL A 31 -1.70 5.33 2.55
C VAL A 31 -2.86 5.20 3.54
N ALA A 32 -3.06 6.20 4.40
CA ALA A 32 -4.20 6.19 5.33
C ALA A 32 -5.53 6.13 4.58
N ASN A 33 -5.66 6.88 3.49
CA ASN A 33 -6.86 6.85 2.67
C ASN A 33 -7.09 5.47 2.06
N TRP A 34 -6.02 4.80 1.61
CA TRP A 34 -6.12 3.44 1.07
C TRP A 34 -6.61 2.47 2.15
N GLU A 35 -6.05 2.57 3.36
CA GLU A 35 -6.37 1.64 4.44
C GLU A 35 -7.79 1.85 4.98
N HIS A 36 -8.32 3.06 4.85
CA HIS A 36 -9.71 3.34 5.21
C HIS A 36 -10.70 3.04 4.08
N GLY A 37 -10.21 2.63 2.92
CA GLY A 37 -11.08 2.28 1.80
C GLY A 37 -11.61 3.48 1.02
N PHE A 38 -11.03 4.67 1.22
CA PHE A 38 -11.48 5.89 0.55
C PHE A 38 -10.92 6.04 -0.87
N ALA A 39 -9.81 5.35 -1.16
CA ALA A 39 -9.15 5.44 -2.45
C ALA A 39 -8.32 4.18 -2.69
N ILE A 40 -8.01 3.92 -3.95
CA ILE A 40 -7.08 2.85 -4.34
C ILE A 40 -6.04 3.47 -5.28
N PRO A 41 -4.81 2.92 -5.29
CA PRO A 41 -3.79 3.41 -6.21
C PRO A 41 -4.11 3.01 -7.65
N ASP A 42 -3.49 3.71 -8.61
CA ASP A 42 -3.59 3.31 -9.99
C ASP A 42 -2.80 2.02 -10.23
N GLU A 43 -2.98 1.45 -11.42
CA GLU A 43 -2.41 0.15 -11.77
C GLU A 43 -0.88 0.14 -11.68
N GLU A 44 -0.23 1.19 -12.15
CA GLU A 44 1.23 1.28 -12.12
C GLU A 44 1.75 1.29 -10.69
N LEU A 45 1.11 2.05 -9.81
CA LEU A 45 1.51 2.13 -8.41
C LEU A 45 1.24 0.81 -7.70
N VAL A 46 0.15 0.12 -8.02
CA VAL A 46 -0.12 -1.21 -7.48
C VAL A 46 1.02 -2.17 -7.80
N GLU A 47 1.54 -2.12 -9.02
CA GLU A 47 2.68 -2.94 -9.42
C GLU A 47 3.93 -2.61 -8.60
N ASP A 48 4.18 -1.33 -8.39
CA ASP A 48 5.33 -0.89 -7.60
C ASP A 48 5.22 -1.36 -6.14
N ILE A 49 4.03 -1.27 -5.58
CA ILE A 49 3.78 -1.71 -4.20
C ILE A 49 4.00 -3.22 -4.09
N ALA A 50 3.46 -3.98 -5.01
CA ALA A 50 3.61 -5.44 -5.01
C ALA A 50 5.09 -5.82 -5.11
N ALA A 51 5.83 -5.16 -6.00
CA ALA A 51 7.26 -5.41 -6.15
C ALA A 51 8.03 -5.08 -4.87
N TYR A 52 7.69 -3.98 -4.22
CA TYR A 52 8.35 -3.58 -2.97
C TYR A 52 8.18 -4.63 -1.88
N PHE A 53 6.97 -5.18 -1.75
CA PHE A 53 6.69 -6.20 -0.74
C PHE A 53 7.02 -7.61 -1.19
N GLY A 54 7.42 -7.81 -2.45
CA GLY A 54 7.82 -9.12 -2.96
C GLY A 54 6.65 -10.07 -3.15
N ILE A 55 5.49 -9.55 -3.48
CA ILE A 55 4.29 -10.36 -3.71
C ILE A 55 3.74 -10.10 -5.12
N LYS A 56 2.82 -10.94 -5.55
CA LYS A 56 2.15 -10.75 -6.83
C LYS A 56 1.06 -9.70 -6.71
N VAL A 57 0.79 -8.99 -7.80
CA VAL A 57 -0.30 -8.02 -7.85
C VAL A 57 -1.62 -8.69 -7.46
N SER A 58 -1.85 -9.92 -7.94
CA SER A 58 -3.08 -10.65 -7.62
C SER A 58 -3.25 -10.89 -6.12
N GLU A 59 -2.16 -11.04 -5.40
CA GLU A 59 -2.21 -11.19 -3.94
C GLU A 59 -2.51 -9.87 -3.25
N LEU A 60 -2.06 -8.77 -3.83
CA LEU A 60 -2.27 -7.45 -3.24
C LEU A 60 -3.72 -6.99 -3.37
N VAL A 61 -4.37 -7.28 -4.48
CA VAL A 61 -5.69 -6.73 -4.81
C VAL A 61 -6.85 -7.71 -4.61
N SER A 62 -6.57 -8.93 -4.23
CA SER A 62 -7.62 -9.95 -4.05
C SER A 62 -8.39 -9.81 -2.75
#